data_77286a5c42110ebfd1b57e9caeb78077
#
_entry.id   77286a5c42110ebfd1b57e9caeb78077
#
_cell.length_a   1.000
_cell.length_b   1.000
_cell.length_c   1.000
_cell.angle_alpha   90.00
_cell.angle_beta   90.00
_cell.angle_gamma   90.00
#
_symmetry.space_group_name_H-M   'P 1'
#
loop_
_entity.id
_entity.type
_entity.pdbx_description
1 polymer ?
#
loop_
_entity_poly.entity_id
_entity_poly.type
_entity_poly.pdbx_seq_one_letter_code
_entity_poly.pdbx_strand_id
1 'polypeptide(L)'
;MTGVMQYPEGATLLDKNELDGLKFKHVTTRGELDQLEQANIESGLRWLARQRADVLTEDFAVTLHKRLFGDVWDWAGSFRRTGKNIGIDPIYIGVELRKLMDDARYWAEHKTYPPPEAAIRLHHRLVSIHPFANGNGRQIGRASCRERV
;
A
#
# COMPACT_ATOMS: atom_id res chain seq x y z
N MET A 1 2.24 19.69 -14.74
CA MET A 1 3.05 18.67 -14.05
C MET A 1 3.31 17.41 -14.86
N THR A 2 2.66 17.26 -15.97
CA THR A 2 2.72 16.00 -16.75
C THR A 2 4.06 15.73 -17.42
N GLY A 3 4.92 16.73 -17.61
CA GLY A 3 6.20 16.55 -18.29
C GLY A 3 7.41 16.32 -17.39
N VAL A 4 7.24 16.35 -16.07
CA VAL A 4 8.37 16.42 -15.14
C VAL A 4 8.50 15.18 -14.26
N MET A 5 7.42 14.41 -14.12
CA MET A 5 7.45 13.16 -13.37
C MET A 5 7.76 11.99 -14.30
N GLN A 6 9.01 11.62 -14.36
CA GLN A 6 9.42 10.43 -15.09
C GLN A 6 9.23 9.19 -14.23
N TYR A 7 8.63 8.16 -14.82
CA TYR A 7 8.45 6.87 -14.17
C TYR A 7 9.48 5.88 -14.71
N PRO A 8 10.05 5.04 -13.84
CA PRO A 8 10.90 3.96 -14.31
C PRO A 8 10.09 2.97 -15.16
N GLU A 9 10.77 2.24 -16.04
CA GLU A 9 10.13 1.20 -16.86
C GLU A 9 9.41 0.18 -15.96
N GLY A 10 8.19 -0.18 -16.35
CA GLY A 10 7.36 -1.13 -15.59
C GLY A 10 6.64 -0.55 -14.38
N ALA A 11 6.82 0.74 -14.07
CA ALA A 11 6.14 1.38 -12.95
C ALA A 11 4.63 1.49 -13.21
N THR A 12 3.84 1.43 -12.14
CA THR A 12 2.41 1.69 -12.20
C THR A 12 2.18 3.19 -12.26
N LEU A 13 1.55 3.65 -13.34
CA LEU A 13 1.32 5.08 -13.56
C LEU A 13 0.09 5.57 -12.80
N LEU A 14 0.20 6.79 -12.28
CA LEU A 14 -0.94 7.51 -11.71
C LEU A 14 -1.72 8.18 -12.84
N ASP A 15 -3.06 8.13 -12.79
CA ASP A 15 -3.90 8.90 -13.71
C ASP A 15 -3.95 10.38 -13.29
N LYS A 16 -4.59 11.20 -14.12
CA LYS A 16 -4.66 12.64 -13.86
C LYS A 16 -5.33 12.97 -12.53
N ASN A 17 -6.43 12.29 -12.21
CA ASN A 17 -7.14 12.53 -10.96
C ASN A 17 -6.29 12.14 -9.74
N GLU A 18 -5.52 11.07 -9.87
CA GLU A 18 -4.60 10.64 -8.83
C GLU A 18 -3.45 11.63 -8.65
N LEU A 19 -2.89 12.14 -9.76
CA LEU A 19 -1.86 13.18 -9.71
C LEU A 19 -2.36 14.48 -9.08
N ASP A 20 -3.63 14.84 -9.33
CA ASP A 20 -4.26 16.01 -8.73
C ASP A 20 -4.40 15.87 -7.20
N GLY A 21 -4.30 14.66 -6.67
CA GLY A 21 -4.32 14.39 -5.23
C GLY A 21 -3.04 14.74 -4.48
N LEU A 22 -2.00 15.20 -5.17
CA LEU A 22 -0.76 15.64 -4.54
C LEU A 22 -1.02 16.89 -3.67
N LYS A 23 -0.73 16.79 -2.39
CA LYS A 23 -0.97 17.89 -1.44
C LYS A 23 0.03 19.04 -1.59
N PHE A 24 1.23 18.75 -2.08
CA PHE A 24 2.30 19.74 -2.27
C PHE A 24 2.31 20.21 -3.72
N LYS A 25 1.51 21.21 -4.03
CA LYS A 25 1.30 21.69 -5.42
C LYS A 25 2.53 22.36 -6.05
N HIS A 26 3.51 22.78 -5.23
CA HIS A 26 4.74 23.38 -5.72
C HIS A 26 5.79 22.36 -6.17
N VAL A 27 5.57 21.08 -5.89
CA VAL A 27 6.51 20.03 -6.29
C VAL A 27 6.44 19.82 -7.79
N THR A 28 7.59 19.89 -8.45
CA THR A 28 7.68 19.76 -9.90
C THR A 28 8.64 18.65 -10.35
N THR A 29 9.46 18.12 -9.45
CA THR A 29 10.44 17.10 -9.78
C THR A 29 10.17 15.79 -9.01
N ARG A 30 10.61 14.69 -9.61
CA ARG A 30 10.53 13.36 -8.97
C ARG A 30 11.37 13.31 -7.68
N GLY A 31 12.55 13.96 -7.68
CA GLY A 31 13.40 13.97 -6.51
C GLY A 31 12.76 14.68 -5.31
N GLU A 32 12.08 15.79 -5.55
CA GLU A 32 11.35 16.50 -4.49
C GLU A 32 10.22 15.64 -3.93
N LEU A 33 9.46 14.96 -4.82
CA LEU A 33 8.40 14.07 -4.41
C LEU A 33 8.93 12.89 -3.59
N ASP A 34 10.02 12.29 -4.05
CA ASP A 34 10.62 11.15 -3.33
C ASP A 34 11.06 11.53 -1.92
N GLN A 35 11.58 12.75 -1.72
CA GLN A 35 11.94 13.22 -0.40
C GLN A 35 10.73 13.38 0.52
N LEU A 36 9.63 13.91 -0.01
CA LEU A 36 8.40 14.08 0.75
C LEU A 36 7.78 12.73 1.10
N GLU A 37 7.75 11.81 0.15
CA GLU A 37 7.25 10.47 0.39
C GLU A 37 8.11 9.72 1.41
N GLN A 38 9.43 9.86 1.33
CA GLN A 38 10.34 9.21 2.29
C GLN A 38 10.11 9.72 3.72
N ALA A 39 9.94 11.03 3.90
CA ALA A 39 9.64 11.59 5.21
C ALA A 39 8.30 11.08 5.76
N ASN A 40 7.29 10.97 4.92
CA ASN A 40 5.99 10.44 5.30
C ASN A 40 6.09 8.94 5.67
N ILE A 41 6.81 8.16 4.89
CA ILE A 41 7.04 6.73 5.18
C ILE A 41 7.72 6.55 6.53
N GLU A 42 8.75 7.33 6.82
CA GLU A 42 9.43 7.28 8.11
C GLU A 42 8.49 7.57 9.28
N SER A 43 7.64 8.58 9.15
CA SER A 43 6.61 8.89 10.13
C SER A 43 5.63 7.73 10.32
N GLY A 44 5.17 7.15 9.22
CA GLY A 44 4.26 6.00 9.23
C GLY A 44 4.88 4.76 9.88
N LEU A 45 6.17 4.53 9.64
CA LEU A 45 6.89 3.42 10.26
C LEU A 45 7.05 3.60 11.78
N ARG A 46 7.27 4.82 12.24
CA ARG A 46 7.28 5.12 13.68
C ARG A 46 5.93 4.83 14.31
N TRP A 47 4.85 5.20 13.64
CA TRP A 47 3.49 4.86 14.08
C TRP A 47 3.28 3.35 14.12
N LEU A 48 3.67 2.64 13.06
CA LEU A 48 3.53 1.18 12.97
C LEU A 48 4.26 0.46 14.11
N ALA A 49 5.46 0.90 14.44
CA ALA A 49 6.26 0.29 15.52
C ALA A 49 5.57 0.36 16.89
N ARG A 50 4.68 1.33 17.08
CA ARG A 50 3.95 1.50 18.35
C ARG A 50 2.59 0.80 18.38
N GLN A 51 2.16 0.21 17.26
CA GLN A 51 0.85 -0.42 17.19
C GLN A 51 0.89 -1.83 17.80
N ARG A 52 -0.18 -2.14 18.53
CA ARG A 52 -0.42 -3.48 19.08
C ARG A 52 -1.71 -4.09 18.53
N ALA A 53 -2.35 -3.40 17.59
CA ALA A 53 -3.57 -3.87 16.97
C ALA A 53 -3.30 -5.05 16.04
N ASP A 54 -4.35 -5.81 15.74
CA ASP A 54 -4.32 -6.87 14.74
C ASP A 54 -4.07 -6.26 13.37
N VAL A 55 -2.97 -6.66 12.74
CA VAL A 55 -2.57 -6.15 11.42
C VAL A 55 -3.26 -6.89 10.27
N LEU A 56 -3.92 -8.01 10.54
CA LEU A 56 -4.60 -8.83 9.53
C LEU A 56 -6.07 -8.42 9.39
N THR A 57 -6.31 -7.12 9.18
CA THR A 57 -7.63 -6.56 8.92
C THR A 57 -7.57 -5.59 7.75
N GLU A 58 -8.69 -5.47 7.05
CA GLU A 58 -8.89 -4.44 6.02
C GLU A 58 -8.62 -3.04 6.57
N ASP A 59 -9.20 -2.75 7.73
CA ASP A 59 -9.08 -1.44 8.37
C ASP A 59 -7.63 -1.10 8.69
N PHE A 60 -6.85 -2.07 9.15
CA PHE A 60 -5.44 -1.83 9.41
C PHE A 60 -4.66 -1.56 8.11
N ALA A 61 -4.94 -2.29 7.04
CA ALA A 61 -4.30 -2.07 5.74
C ALA A 61 -4.58 -0.65 5.21
N VAL A 62 -5.82 -0.20 5.30
CA VAL A 62 -6.23 1.15 4.90
C VAL A 62 -5.55 2.21 5.78
N THR A 63 -5.56 2.02 7.08
CA THR A 63 -4.94 2.95 8.03
C THR A 63 -3.43 3.04 7.82
N LEU A 64 -2.76 1.91 7.63
CA LEU A 64 -1.33 1.89 7.38
C LEU A 64 -0.97 2.65 6.10
N HIS A 65 -1.71 2.43 5.01
CA HIS A 65 -1.49 3.16 3.77
C HIS A 65 -1.64 4.67 3.98
N LYS A 66 -2.66 5.08 4.71
CA LYS A 66 -2.87 6.49 5.04
C LYS A 66 -1.74 7.07 5.88
N ARG A 67 -1.20 6.31 6.84
CA ARG A 67 -0.06 6.74 7.65
C ARG A 67 1.24 6.86 6.89
N LEU A 68 1.42 6.03 5.87
CA LEU A 68 2.64 6.02 5.05
C LEU A 68 2.62 7.09 3.94
N PHE A 69 1.45 7.44 3.41
CA PHE A 69 1.35 8.27 2.21
C PHE A 69 0.39 9.47 2.35
N GLY A 70 -0.35 9.56 3.45
CA GLY A 70 -1.42 10.54 3.60
C GLY A 70 -0.95 11.99 3.79
N ASP A 71 0.32 12.23 4.13
CA ASP A 71 0.86 13.58 4.19
C ASP A 71 1.12 14.14 2.80
N VAL A 72 1.30 13.26 1.82
CA VAL A 72 1.65 13.63 0.43
C VAL A 72 0.45 13.50 -0.50
N TRP A 73 -0.36 12.45 -0.34
CA TRP A 73 -1.46 12.12 -1.25
C TRP A 73 -2.80 12.16 -0.54
N ASP A 74 -3.78 12.84 -1.13
CA ASP A 74 -5.12 12.91 -0.56
C ASP A 74 -5.90 11.59 -0.68
N TRP A 75 -5.58 10.77 -1.68
CA TRP A 75 -6.23 9.46 -1.88
C TRP A 75 -5.62 8.35 -1.02
N ALA A 76 -4.58 8.63 -0.23
CA ALA A 76 -3.98 7.61 0.63
C ALA A 76 -5.03 7.02 1.59
N GLY A 77 -5.05 5.69 1.69
CA GLY A 77 -6.05 4.97 2.47
C GLY A 77 -7.38 4.75 1.75
N SER A 78 -7.48 5.16 0.46
CA SER A 78 -8.66 4.87 -0.37
C SER A 78 -8.29 3.90 -1.48
N PHE A 79 -9.17 2.95 -1.78
CA PHE A 79 -8.94 2.02 -2.87
C PHE A 79 -8.94 2.76 -4.21
N ARG A 80 -8.08 2.31 -5.14
CA ARG A 80 -8.07 2.86 -6.49
C ARG A 80 -9.42 2.61 -7.18
N ARG A 81 -9.75 3.50 -8.09
CA ARG A 81 -11.03 3.47 -8.83
C ARG A 81 -10.86 3.09 -10.29
N THR A 82 -9.62 3.05 -10.78
CA THR A 82 -9.32 2.78 -12.19
C THR A 82 -8.46 1.53 -12.33
N GLY A 83 -8.53 0.90 -13.50
CA GLY A 83 -7.63 -0.20 -13.84
C GLY A 83 -6.19 0.26 -13.98
N LYS A 84 -5.27 -0.62 -13.67
CA LYS A 84 -3.83 -0.37 -13.77
C LYS A 84 -3.17 -1.47 -14.60
N ASN A 85 -1.87 -1.35 -14.84
CA ASN A 85 -1.10 -2.39 -15.56
C ASN A 85 -1.02 -3.71 -14.79
N ILE A 86 -1.26 -3.69 -13.49
CA ILE A 86 -1.38 -4.87 -12.63
C ILE A 86 -2.59 -4.72 -11.72
N GLY A 87 -2.99 -5.79 -11.09
CA GLY A 87 -4.10 -5.77 -10.16
C GLY A 87 -5.40 -6.26 -10.76
N ILE A 88 -6.38 -6.45 -9.89
CA ILE A 88 -7.72 -6.89 -10.25
C ILE A 88 -8.60 -5.70 -10.63
N ASP A 89 -9.78 -5.99 -11.18
CA ASP A 89 -10.80 -4.95 -11.41
C ASP A 89 -11.12 -4.26 -10.06
N PRO A 90 -11.11 -2.91 -10.04
CA PRO A 90 -11.33 -2.16 -8.79
C PRO A 90 -12.61 -2.54 -8.04
N ILE A 91 -13.65 -2.96 -8.75
CA ILE A 91 -14.93 -3.34 -8.14
C ILE A 91 -14.78 -4.50 -7.15
N TYR A 92 -13.77 -5.35 -7.33
CA TYR A 92 -13.56 -6.54 -6.49
C TYR A 92 -12.55 -6.33 -5.37
N ILE A 93 -11.91 -5.17 -5.27
CA ILE A 93 -10.83 -4.92 -4.30
C ILE A 93 -11.29 -5.19 -2.87
N GLY A 94 -12.41 -4.64 -2.45
CA GLY A 94 -12.90 -4.81 -1.08
C GLY A 94 -13.12 -6.27 -0.71
N VAL A 95 -13.76 -7.02 -1.61
CA VAL A 95 -14.07 -8.45 -1.38
C VAL A 95 -12.78 -9.29 -1.34
N GLU A 96 -11.90 -9.07 -2.30
CA GLU A 96 -10.66 -9.85 -2.39
C GLU A 96 -9.69 -9.53 -1.24
N LEU A 97 -9.65 -8.27 -0.80
CA LEU A 97 -8.83 -7.90 0.34
C LEU A 97 -9.36 -8.54 1.64
N ARG A 98 -10.67 -8.57 1.82
CA ARG A 98 -11.29 -9.24 2.96
C ARG A 98 -10.99 -10.74 2.97
N LYS A 99 -11.12 -11.39 1.81
CA LYS A 99 -10.77 -12.81 1.67
C LYS A 99 -9.32 -13.07 2.04
N LEU A 100 -8.42 -12.21 1.57
CA LEU A 100 -7.00 -12.35 1.86
C LEU A 100 -6.74 -12.25 3.37
N MET A 101 -7.35 -11.28 4.03
CA MET A 101 -7.16 -11.11 5.49
C MET A 101 -7.74 -12.30 6.27
N ASP A 102 -8.89 -12.81 5.86
CA ASP A 102 -9.47 -14.02 6.46
C ASP A 102 -8.56 -15.24 6.27
N ASP A 103 -8.02 -15.41 5.07
CA ASP A 103 -7.09 -16.49 4.77
C ASP A 103 -5.81 -16.38 5.60
N ALA A 104 -5.25 -15.18 5.70
CA ALA A 104 -4.03 -14.94 6.48
C ALA A 104 -4.24 -15.23 7.97
N ARG A 105 -5.40 -14.86 8.51
CA ARG A 105 -5.76 -15.22 9.90
C ARG A 105 -5.85 -16.72 10.07
N TYR A 106 -6.49 -17.40 9.13
CA TYR A 106 -6.58 -18.86 9.14
C TYR A 106 -5.20 -19.50 9.15
N TRP A 107 -4.28 -19.00 8.29
CA TRP A 107 -2.91 -19.52 8.26
C TRP A 107 -2.19 -19.34 9.60
N ALA A 108 -2.39 -18.19 10.23
CA ALA A 108 -1.77 -17.90 11.53
C ALA A 108 -2.34 -18.80 12.64
N GLU A 109 -3.66 -18.96 12.70
CA GLU A 109 -4.33 -19.76 13.72
C GLU A 109 -4.02 -21.24 13.61
N HIS A 110 -3.97 -21.77 12.38
CA HIS A 110 -3.78 -23.20 12.11
C HIS A 110 -2.34 -23.57 11.78
N LYS A 111 -1.42 -22.59 11.81
CA LYS A 111 -0.01 -22.80 11.45
C LYS A 111 0.12 -23.50 10.08
N THR A 112 -0.71 -23.09 9.13
CA THR A 112 -0.79 -23.68 7.78
C THR A 112 0.56 -23.60 7.06
N TYR A 113 1.26 -22.47 7.21
CA TYR A 113 2.57 -22.23 6.63
C TYR A 113 3.53 -21.74 7.71
N PRO A 114 4.84 -21.98 7.56
CA PRO A 114 5.84 -21.30 8.41
C PRO A 114 5.71 -19.80 8.27
N PRO A 115 5.95 -19.00 9.34
CA PRO A 115 5.77 -17.54 9.27
C PRO A 115 6.43 -16.83 8.08
N PRO A 116 7.67 -17.15 7.67
CA PRO A 116 8.26 -16.53 6.48
C PRO A 116 7.49 -16.82 5.20
N GLU A 117 7.01 -18.04 5.02
CA GLU A 117 6.22 -18.43 3.84
C GLU A 117 4.86 -17.75 3.85
N ALA A 118 4.20 -17.69 5.01
CA ALA A 118 2.92 -16.99 5.15
C ALA A 118 3.06 -15.51 4.78
N ALA A 119 4.13 -14.85 5.22
CA ALA A 119 4.41 -13.46 4.89
C ALA A 119 4.61 -13.25 3.39
N ILE A 120 5.32 -14.14 2.71
CA ILE A 120 5.54 -14.07 1.26
C ILE A 120 4.22 -14.27 0.50
N ARG A 121 3.39 -15.22 0.93
CA ARG A 121 2.08 -15.47 0.31
C ARG A 121 1.14 -14.27 0.48
N LEU A 122 1.13 -13.68 1.66
CA LEU A 122 0.36 -12.46 1.94
C LEU A 122 0.82 -11.32 1.04
N HIS A 123 2.12 -11.08 0.97
CA HIS A 123 2.71 -10.05 0.11
C HIS A 123 2.32 -10.27 -1.36
N HIS A 124 2.51 -11.47 -1.88
CA HIS A 124 2.21 -11.79 -3.27
C HIS A 124 0.74 -11.55 -3.61
N ARG A 125 -0.18 -12.02 -2.77
CA ARG A 125 -1.61 -11.83 -3.01
C ARG A 125 -2.02 -10.39 -2.93
N LEU A 126 -1.46 -9.62 -2.00
CA LEU A 126 -1.80 -8.21 -1.89
C LEU A 126 -1.28 -7.40 -3.08
N VAL A 127 -0.08 -7.67 -3.54
CA VAL A 127 0.45 -7.05 -4.77
C VAL A 127 -0.42 -7.42 -5.97
N SER A 128 -0.92 -8.65 -6.04
CA SER A 128 -1.82 -9.10 -7.10
C SER A 128 -3.18 -8.39 -7.07
N ILE A 129 -3.71 -8.09 -5.90
CA ILE A 129 -4.93 -7.30 -5.74
C ILE A 129 -4.68 -5.85 -6.13
N HIS A 130 -3.56 -5.29 -5.72
CA HIS A 130 -3.15 -3.90 -5.99
C HIS A 130 -4.24 -2.91 -5.54
N PRO A 131 -4.53 -2.82 -4.24
CA PRO A 131 -5.72 -2.10 -3.79
C PRO A 131 -5.65 -0.58 -3.89
N PHE A 132 -4.46 0.00 -3.84
CA PHE A 132 -4.28 1.45 -3.84
C PHE A 132 -3.68 1.93 -5.16
N ALA A 133 -3.79 3.23 -5.43
CA ALA A 133 -3.26 3.82 -6.66
C ALA A 133 -1.74 3.64 -6.76
N ASN A 134 -1.03 3.70 -5.64
CA ASN A 134 0.41 3.47 -5.55
C ASN A 134 0.79 3.06 -4.13
N GLY A 135 2.02 2.65 -3.91
CA GLY A 135 2.53 2.31 -2.59
C GLY A 135 2.17 0.93 -2.07
N ASN A 136 1.56 0.08 -2.89
CA ASN A 136 1.08 -1.24 -2.47
C ASN A 136 2.22 -2.16 -2.01
N GLY A 137 3.29 -2.25 -2.79
CA GLY A 137 4.43 -3.10 -2.45
C GLY A 137 5.17 -2.63 -1.20
N ARG A 138 5.36 -1.33 -1.07
CA ARG A 138 6.05 -0.74 0.08
C ARG A 138 5.29 -0.98 1.38
N GLN A 139 3.97 -0.80 1.35
CA GLN A 139 3.13 -1.02 2.50
C GLN A 139 3.19 -2.46 2.99
N ILE A 140 3.03 -3.40 2.07
CA ILE A 140 2.86 -4.79 2.46
C ILE A 140 4.16 -5.42 2.94
N GLY A 141 5.29 -5.01 2.38
CA GLY A 141 6.58 -5.44 2.87
C GLY A 141 6.77 -5.09 4.35
N ARG A 142 6.30 -3.93 4.77
CA ARG A 142 6.36 -3.49 6.17
C ARG A 142 5.43 -4.29 7.08
N ALA A 143 4.18 -4.49 6.67
CA ALA A 143 3.22 -5.28 7.43
C ALA A 143 3.67 -6.73 7.58
N SER A 144 4.19 -7.35 6.52
CA SER A 144 4.70 -8.71 6.53
C SER A 144 5.89 -8.87 7.48
N CYS A 145 6.79 -7.89 7.50
CA CYS A 145 7.92 -7.90 8.44
C CYS A 145 7.46 -7.85 9.89
N ARG A 146 6.40 -7.08 10.19
CA ARG A 146 5.84 -7.02 11.53
C ARG A 146 5.25 -8.35 11.97
N GLU A 147 4.53 -9.03 11.09
CA GLU A 147 3.91 -10.33 11.41
C GLU A 147 4.92 -11.45 11.69
N ARG A 148 6.14 -11.29 11.23
CA ARG A 148 7.23 -12.25 11.52
C ARG A 148 7.74 -12.17 12.95
N VAL A 149 7.50 -11.07 13.60
CA VAL A 149 8.00 -10.80 14.95
C VAL A 149 6.94 -11.17 15.98
#